data_3e72348081460f432399f7817a647d6b
#
_entry.id   3e72348081460f432399f7817a647d6b
#
_cell.length_a   1.000
_cell.length_b   1.000
_cell.length_c   1.000
_cell.angle_alpha   90.00
_cell.angle_beta   90.00
_cell.angle_gamma   90.00
#
_symmetry.space_group_name_H-M   'P 1'
#
loop_
_entity.id
_entity.type
_entity.pdbx_description
1 polymer ?
#
loop_
_entity_poly.entity_id
_entity_poly.type
_entity_poly.pdbx_seq_one_letter_code
_entity_poly.pdbx_strand_id
1 'polypeptide(L)'
;MIETRLRPNNAAYPERKRITRTMRNFLVDNGLLNEPHELIDGEIYLKMPKRPPHRIALWLLQQWLIALFGAAFVQQEGSIELPGAAGETTEPEPDLAVTLAPTTDYVQSNPGPQDITLIAEVSNTTLAFDLEVKAPLYARAGILEYLVLDVAGRQIYRHRQPTQDGYAEIVILSENENLTLLNRSENIRVGDLLPPAPAAPA
;
A
#
# COMPACT_ATOMS: atom_id res chain seq x y z
N MET A 1 -20.99 3.47 -3.32
CA MET A 1 -21.83 3.20 -2.14
C MET A 1 -21.81 1.69 -1.92
N ILE A 2 -21.02 1.21 -0.97
CA ILE A 2 -21.10 -0.18 -0.52
C ILE A 2 -22.38 -0.25 0.29
N GLU A 3 -23.38 -0.94 -0.24
CA GLU A 3 -24.60 -1.25 0.52
C GLU A 3 -24.19 -1.98 1.79
N THR A 4 -24.16 -1.27 2.90
CA THR A 4 -24.20 -1.89 4.23
C THR A 4 -25.55 -2.56 4.34
N ARG A 5 -25.67 -3.81 3.86
CA ARG A 5 -26.85 -4.63 4.10
C ARG A 5 -27.02 -4.71 5.61
N LEU A 6 -28.04 -4.03 6.11
CA LEU A 6 -28.49 -4.15 7.50
C LEU A 6 -28.68 -5.64 7.80
N ARG A 7 -27.79 -6.21 8.61
CA ARG A 7 -27.95 -7.58 9.08
C ARG A 7 -29.16 -7.60 10.02
N PRO A 8 -30.15 -8.44 9.79
CA PRO A 8 -31.24 -8.59 10.75
C PRO A 8 -30.64 -9.04 12.08
N ASN A 9 -30.96 -8.33 13.18
CA ASN A 9 -30.61 -8.73 14.54
C ASN A 9 -31.08 -10.17 14.76
N ASN A 10 -30.14 -11.09 15.09
CA ASN A 10 -30.35 -12.52 15.35
C ASN A 10 -30.29 -13.52 14.18
N ALA A 11 -29.83 -13.18 13.00
CA ALA A 11 -29.54 -14.20 12.00
C ALA A 11 -28.18 -14.85 12.25
N ALA A 12 -28.15 -16.15 12.59
CA ALA A 12 -26.93 -16.94 12.57
C ALA A 12 -26.51 -17.18 11.10
N TYR A 13 -25.42 -16.55 10.69
CA TYR A 13 -24.83 -16.82 9.37
C TYR A 13 -23.77 -17.93 9.50
N PRO A 14 -23.60 -18.78 8.48
CA PRO A 14 -22.48 -19.69 8.42
C PRO A 14 -21.16 -18.93 8.57
N GLU A 15 -20.22 -19.52 9.30
CA GLU A 15 -18.88 -18.96 9.44
C GLU A 15 -18.17 -18.97 8.08
N ARG A 16 -17.57 -17.84 7.70
CA ARG A 16 -16.73 -17.76 6.50
C ARG A 16 -15.37 -18.33 6.82
N LYS A 17 -14.91 -19.29 6.03
CA LYS A 17 -13.54 -19.75 6.10
C LYS A 17 -12.63 -18.72 5.40
N ARG A 18 -11.67 -18.15 6.13
CA ARG A 18 -10.64 -17.28 5.58
C ARG A 18 -9.54 -18.13 4.95
N ILE A 19 -8.98 -17.64 3.84
CA ILE A 19 -7.81 -18.24 3.21
C ILE A 19 -6.58 -17.85 4.04
N THR A 20 -5.77 -18.85 4.40
CA THR A 20 -4.48 -18.59 5.05
C THR A 20 -3.37 -18.41 4.00
N ARG A 21 -2.26 -17.82 4.41
CA ARG A 21 -1.03 -17.71 3.59
C ARG A 21 -0.59 -19.10 3.09
N THR A 22 -0.63 -20.12 3.93
CA THR A 22 -0.33 -21.49 3.53
C THR A 22 -1.28 -22.01 2.45
N MET A 23 -2.59 -21.75 2.58
CA MET A 23 -3.55 -22.13 1.55
C MET A 23 -3.35 -21.37 0.25
N ARG A 24 -3.08 -20.05 0.31
CA ARG A 24 -2.75 -19.24 -0.85
C ARG A 24 -1.51 -19.77 -1.56
N ASN A 25 -0.44 -20.07 -0.81
CA ASN A 25 0.80 -20.63 -1.37
C ASN A 25 0.52 -21.97 -2.07
N PHE A 26 -0.27 -22.84 -1.44
CA PHE A 26 -0.69 -24.10 -2.08
C PHE A 26 -1.41 -23.87 -3.41
N LEU A 27 -2.32 -22.87 -3.50
CA LEU A 27 -3.01 -22.54 -4.75
C LEU A 27 -2.04 -22.06 -5.83
N VAL A 28 -1.07 -21.22 -5.48
CA VAL A 28 -0.04 -20.71 -6.38
C VAL A 28 0.87 -21.84 -6.86
N ASP A 29 1.41 -22.65 -5.94
CA ASP A 29 2.36 -23.73 -6.24
C ASP A 29 1.75 -24.82 -7.14
N ASN A 30 0.42 -24.99 -7.09
CA ASN A 30 -0.30 -25.95 -7.93
C ASN A 30 -0.95 -25.31 -9.18
N GLY A 31 -0.65 -24.04 -9.48
CA GLY A 31 -1.17 -23.37 -10.67
C GLY A 31 -2.69 -23.11 -10.64
N LEU A 32 -3.30 -23.09 -9.46
CA LEU A 32 -4.73 -22.81 -9.26
C LEU A 32 -5.02 -21.32 -9.04
N LEU A 33 -3.97 -20.51 -8.79
CA LEU A 33 -4.02 -19.05 -8.67
C LEU A 33 -2.78 -18.48 -9.35
N ASN A 34 -2.95 -18.02 -10.59
CA ASN A 34 -1.84 -17.54 -11.43
C ASN A 34 -1.85 -16.03 -11.65
N GLU A 35 -2.96 -15.35 -11.34
CA GLU A 35 -3.07 -13.92 -11.48
C GLU A 35 -2.28 -13.21 -10.36
N PRO A 36 -1.65 -12.06 -10.65
CA PRO A 36 -1.08 -11.20 -9.61
C PRO A 36 -2.13 -10.83 -8.57
N HIS A 37 -1.83 -11.04 -7.30
CA HIS A 37 -2.80 -10.88 -6.22
C HIS A 37 -2.14 -10.49 -4.90
N GLU A 38 -2.96 -10.03 -3.95
CA GLU A 38 -2.61 -9.84 -2.54
C GLU A 38 -3.56 -10.66 -1.67
N LEU A 39 -3.08 -11.08 -0.50
CA LEU A 39 -3.90 -11.71 0.53
C LEU A 39 -4.14 -10.70 1.63
N ILE A 40 -5.39 -10.30 1.86
CA ILE A 40 -5.77 -9.37 2.92
C ILE A 40 -6.99 -9.90 3.67
N ASP A 41 -6.87 -10.05 4.98
CA ASP A 41 -7.92 -10.56 5.86
C ASP A 41 -8.54 -11.90 5.40
N GLY A 42 -7.73 -12.76 4.77
CA GLY A 42 -8.15 -14.05 4.23
C GLY A 42 -8.95 -13.99 2.95
N GLU A 43 -8.91 -12.87 2.26
CA GLU A 43 -9.50 -12.67 0.94
C GLU A 43 -8.38 -12.43 -0.10
N ILE A 44 -8.54 -12.99 -1.30
CA ILE A 44 -7.63 -12.78 -2.43
C ILE A 44 -8.12 -11.58 -3.23
N TYR A 45 -7.28 -10.55 -3.33
CA TYR A 45 -7.51 -9.38 -4.15
C TYR A 45 -6.63 -9.44 -5.39
N LEU A 46 -7.23 -9.50 -6.57
CA LEU A 46 -6.49 -9.50 -7.84
C LEU A 46 -5.94 -8.11 -8.13
N LYS A 47 -4.66 -8.03 -8.49
CA LYS A 47 -4.04 -6.76 -8.86
C LYS A 47 -4.51 -6.28 -10.23
N MET A 48 -4.83 -5.00 -10.31
CA MET A 48 -5.23 -4.36 -11.56
C MET A 48 -4.00 -4.10 -12.44
N PRO A 49 -4.12 -4.23 -13.78
CA PRO A 49 -3.03 -3.91 -14.69
C PRO A 49 -2.56 -2.46 -14.56
N LYS A 50 -1.25 -2.27 -14.39
CA LYS A 50 -0.64 -0.95 -14.26
C LYS A 50 -0.61 -0.20 -15.59
N ARG A 51 -1.45 0.83 -15.74
CA ARG A 51 -1.52 1.70 -16.91
C ARG A 51 -0.36 2.70 -16.96
N PRO A 52 -0.04 3.31 -18.12
CA PRO A 52 1.08 4.23 -18.25
C PRO A 52 1.14 5.36 -17.20
N PRO A 53 0.04 6.07 -16.84
CA PRO A 53 0.12 7.10 -15.81
C PRO A 53 0.58 6.58 -14.45
N HIS A 54 0.08 5.42 -14.01
CA HIS A 54 0.52 4.77 -12.79
C HIS A 54 2.02 4.44 -12.83
N ARG A 55 2.50 3.82 -13.93
CA ARG A 55 3.91 3.43 -14.05
C ARG A 55 4.86 4.62 -14.02
N ILE A 56 4.46 5.75 -14.62
CA ILE A 56 5.25 7.00 -14.60
C ILE A 56 5.30 7.56 -13.19
N ALA A 57 4.15 7.67 -12.50
CA ALA A 57 4.09 8.16 -11.13
C ALA A 57 4.89 7.26 -10.18
N LEU A 58 4.76 5.94 -10.31
CA LEU A 58 5.53 4.97 -9.53
C LEU A 58 7.04 5.17 -9.73
N TRP A 59 7.49 5.32 -10.97
CA TRP A 59 8.89 5.55 -11.28
C TRP A 59 9.39 6.87 -10.68
N LEU A 60 8.64 7.98 -10.81
CA LEU A 60 9.01 9.28 -10.25
C LEU A 60 9.13 9.23 -8.73
N LEU A 61 8.13 8.64 -8.05
CA LEU A 61 8.13 8.47 -6.60
C LEU A 61 9.30 7.58 -6.15
N GLN A 62 9.55 6.48 -6.84
CA GLN A 62 10.68 5.59 -6.56
C GLN A 62 12.03 6.32 -6.70
N GLN A 63 12.24 7.11 -7.78
CA GLN A 63 13.48 7.85 -7.94
C GLN A 63 13.71 8.85 -6.81
N TRP A 64 12.67 9.53 -6.37
CA TRP A 64 12.76 10.44 -5.23
C TRP A 64 13.11 9.70 -3.92
N LEU A 65 12.45 8.60 -3.64
CA LEU A 65 12.74 7.78 -2.45
C LEU A 65 14.17 7.21 -2.50
N ILE A 66 14.64 6.76 -3.67
CA ILE A 66 16.02 6.29 -3.86
C ILE A 66 17.03 7.43 -3.60
N ALA A 67 16.75 8.64 -4.05
CA ALA A 67 17.61 9.79 -3.78
C ALA A 67 17.71 10.13 -2.28
N LEU A 68 16.64 9.89 -1.51
CA LEU A 68 16.59 10.16 -0.07
C LEU A 68 17.17 9.04 0.79
N PHE A 69 16.92 7.78 0.44
CA PHE A 69 17.20 6.63 1.29
C PHE A 69 18.29 5.72 0.73
N GLY A 70 18.58 5.81 -0.58
CA GLY A 70 19.49 4.92 -1.29
C GLY A 70 18.74 3.72 -1.91
N ALA A 71 19.22 3.28 -3.07
CA ALA A 71 18.58 2.21 -3.85
C ALA A 71 18.48 0.87 -3.09
N ALA A 72 19.41 0.59 -2.19
CA ALA A 72 19.42 -0.65 -1.41
C ALA A 72 18.25 -0.74 -0.40
N PHE A 73 17.61 0.39 -0.06
CA PHE A 73 16.59 0.48 0.98
C PHE A 73 15.18 0.67 0.41
N VAL A 74 15.03 0.81 -0.89
CA VAL A 74 13.72 1.01 -1.55
C VAL A 74 13.32 -0.27 -2.26
N GLN A 75 12.32 -0.94 -1.70
CA GLN A 75 11.74 -2.16 -2.26
C GLN A 75 10.52 -1.79 -3.11
N GLN A 76 10.42 -2.37 -4.30
CA GLN A 76 9.25 -2.26 -5.16
C GLN A 76 8.52 -3.60 -5.20
N GLU A 77 7.20 -3.57 -5.01
CA GLU A 77 6.32 -4.75 -5.14
C GLU A 77 6.77 -5.94 -4.27
N GLY A 78 7.31 -5.66 -3.11
CA GLY A 78 7.70 -6.69 -2.15
C GLY A 78 6.65 -6.88 -1.07
N SER A 79 6.35 -8.13 -0.74
CA SER A 79 5.44 -8.46 0.35
C SER A 79 5.96 -7.97 1.71
N ILE A 80 5.03 -7.65 2.62
CA ILE A 80 5.32 -7.33 4.01
C ILE A 80 4.75 -8.43 4.89
N GLU A 81 5.56 -8.96 5.80
CA GLU A 81 5.14 -10.01 6.73
C GLU A 81 4.57 -9.42 8.01
N LEU A 82 3.26 -9.53 8.20
CA LEU A 82 2.60 -9.08 9.42
C LEU A 82 2.79 -10.08 10.57
N PRO A 83 2.95 -9.61 11.83
CA PRO A 83 3.16 -10.49 12.96
C PRO A 83 1.87 -11.19 13.43
N GLY A 84 2.04 -12.35 14.08
CA GLY A 84 0.98 -13.07 14.78
C GLY A 84 -0.16 -13.55 13.87
N ALA A 85 -1.36 -13.64 14.40
CA ALA A 85 -2.54 -14.17 13.70
C ALA A 85 -2.93 -13.33 12.46
N ALA A 86 -2.63 -12.05 12.45
CA ALA A 86 -2.85 -11.20 11.27
C ALA A 86 -2.00 -11.68 10.08
N GLY A 87 -0.75 -12.07 10.30
CA GLY A 87 0.13 -12.58 9.25
C GLY A 87 -0.26 -13.94 8.69
N GLU A 88 -1.10 -14.69 9.39
CA GLU A 88 -1.62 -15.96 8.86
C GLU A 88 -2.58 -15.76 7.68
N THR A 89 -3.30 -14.64 7.66
CA THR A 89 -4.35 -14.37 6.67
C THR A 89 -4.13 -13.07 5.90
N THR A 90 -2.99 -12.39 6.11
CA THR A 90 -2.71 -11.10 5.47
C THR A 90 -1.24 -11.00 5.10
N GLU A 91 -0.99 -10.74 3.83
CA GLU A 91 0.34 -10.50 3.26
C GLU A 91 0.18 -9.45 2.15
N PRO A 92 0.22 -8.16 2.52
CA PRO A 92 0.08 -7.07 1.56
C PRO A 92 1.37 -6.90 0.76
N GLU A 93 1.25 -6.41 -0.47
CA GLU A 93 2.35 -6.14 -1.37
C GLU A 93 2.25 -4.70 -1.89
N PRO A 94 2.80 -3.72 -1.13
CA PRO A 94 2.76 -2.32 -1.52
C PRO A 94 3.55 -2.04 -2.79
N ASP A 95 3.18 -0.96 -3.49
CA ASP A 95 3.94 -0.50 -4.66
C ASP A 95 5.39 -0.16 -4.30
N LEU A 96 5.62 0.51 -3.16
CA LEU A 96 6.94 0.84 -2.64
C LEU A 96 6.97 0.69 -1.11
N ALA A 97 8.08 0.15 -0.60
CA ALA A 97 8.42 0.19 0.82
C ALA A 97 9.85 0.68 1.01
N VAL A 98 10.08 1.49 2.04
CA VAL A 98 11.42 1.89 2.46
C VAL A 98 11.77 1.11 3.72
N THR A 99 12.82 0.31 3.65
CA THR A 99 13.28 -0.57 4.73
C THR A 99 14.39 0.06 5.57
N LEU A 100 14.55 -0.38 6.82
CA LEU A 100 15.62 0.07 7.72
C LEU A 100 16.97 -0.60 7.41
N ALA A 101 16.95 -1.82 6.88
CA ALA A 101 18.13 -2.54 6.39
C ALA A 101 18.08 -2.66 4.86
N PRO A 102 19.21 -2.93 4.18
CA PRO A 102 19.22 -3.18 2.75
C PRO A 102 18.26 -4.32 2.37
N THR A 103 17.57 -4.19 1.25
CA THR A 103 16.61 -5.21 0.77
C THR A 103 17.24 -6.59 0.59
N THR A 104 18.56 -6.65 0.38
CA THR A 104 19.33 -7.90 0.33
C THR A 104 19.39 -8.67 1.65
N ASP A 105 19.08 -8.02 2.78
CA ASP A 105 19.13 -8.67 4.09
C ASP A 105 17.85 -9.48 4.35
N TYR A 106 16.79 -9.26 3.55
CA TYR A 106 15.49 -9.95 3.66
C TYR A 106 15.38 -11.17 2.75
N VAL A 107 16.49 -11.89 2.48
CA VAL A 107 16.53 -13.07 1.60
C VAL A 107 15.74 -14.26 2.16
N GLN A 108 15.67 -14.39 3.48
CA GLN A 108 15.04 -15.55 4.14
C GLN A 108 13.57 -15.30 4.53
N SER A 109 13.18 -14.04 4.70
CA SER A 109 11.83 -13.62 5.08
C SER A 109 11.56 -12.21 4.60
N ASN A 110 10.30 -11.88 4.34
CA ASN A 110 9.93 -10.51 4.03
C ASN A 110 10.12 -9.59 5.24
N PRO A 111 10.35 -8.26 5.03
CA PRO A 111 10.42 -7.31 6.13
C PRO A 111 9.09 -7.26 6.88
N GLY A 112 9.16 -7.15 8.20
CA GLY A 112 8.01 -6.88 9.05
C GLY A 112 7.78 -5.38 9.27
N PRO A 113 6.69 -4.98 9.93
CA PRO A 113 6.39 -3.57 10.16
C PRO A 113 7.49 -2.80 10.91
N GLN A 114 8.22 -3.46 11.81
CA GLN A 114 9.35 -2.89 12.55
C GLN A 114 10.55 -2.59 11.65
N ASP A 115 10.63 -3.19 10.48
CA ASP A 115 11.70 -3.00 9.51
C ASP A 115 11.38 -1.94 8.44
N ILE A 116 10.18 -1.35 8.51
CA ILE A 116 9.65 -0.41 7.52
C ILE A 116 9.68 1.02 8.06
N THR A 117 10.29 1.91 7.31
CA THR A 117 10.28 3.35 7.57
C THR A 117 9.01 4.00 7.01
N LEU A 118 8.60 3.58 5.81
CA LEU A 118 7.53 4.21 5.03
C LEU A 118 6.99 3.21 4.01
N ILE A 119 5.69 3.24 3.79
CA ILE A 119 5.00 2.57 2.68
C ILE A 119 4.40 3.61 1.76
N ALA A 120 4.43 3.36 0.45
CA ALA A 120 3.73 4.18 -0.52
C ALA A 120 3.00 3.33 -1.57
N GLU A 121 1.76 3.74 -1.86
CA GLU A 121 0.93 3.21 -2.94
C GLU A 121 0.71 4.29 -4.00
N VAL A 122 0.67 3.87 -5.25
CA VAL A 122 0.33 4.74 -6.39
C VAL A 122 -1.05 4.35 -6.90
N SER A 123 -2.01 5.21 -6.68
CA SER A 123 -3.40 4.92 -6.99
C SER A 123 -3.85 5.65 -8.26
N ASN A 124 -4.36 4.91 -9.22
CA ASN A 124 -4.99 5.47 -10.41
C ASN A 124 -6.47 5.09 -10.53
N THR A 125 -6.85 3.90 -10.06
CA THR A 125 -8.22 3.37 -10.07
C THR A 125 -8.57 2.66 -8.75
N THR A 126 -7.64 2.52 -7.84
CA THR A 126 -7.74 1.74 -6.59
C THR A 126 -7.80 2.62 -5.35
N LEU A 127 -7.98 3.95 -5.50
CA LEU A 127 -7.88 4.91 -4.40
C LEU A 127 -8.71 4.51 -3.16
N ALA A 128 -9.95 4.09 -3.36
CA ALA A 128 -10.80 3.66 -2.25
C ALA A 128 -10.23 2.44 -1.52
N PHE A 129 -9.63 1.47 -2.25
CA PHE A 129 -9.01 0.30 -1.66
C PHE A 129 -7.76 0.68 -0.83
N ASP A 130 -6.93 1.58 -1.36
CA ASP A 130 -5.71 2.03 -0.68
C ASP A 130 -6.04 2.85 0.58
N LEU A 131 -7.13 3.65 0.55
CA LEU A 131 -7.55 4.49 1.68
C LEU A 131 -8.42 3.74 2.71
N GLU A 132 -9.33 2.85 2.28
CA GLU A 132 -10.33 2.25 3.15
C GLU A 132 -9.93 0.85 3.66
N VAL A 133 -9.06 0.15 2.92
CA VAL A 133 -8.63 -1.21 3.27
C VAL A 133 -7.17 -1.22 3.71
N LYS A 134 -6.25 -0.71 2.89
CA LYS A 134 -4.81 -0.74 3.19
C LYS A 134 -4.39 0.24 4.28
N ALA A 135 -4.93 1.48 4.29
CA ALA A 135 -4.55 2.46 5.31
C ALA A 135 -4.85 1.99 6.75
N PRO A 136 -6.06 1.49 7.08
CA PRO A 136 -6.31 0.91 8.40
C PRO A 136 -5.46 -0.34 8.69
N LEU A 137 -5.16 -1.15 7.68
CA LEU A 137 -4.29 -2.31 7.83
C LEU A 137 -2.88 -1.89 8.26
N TYR A 138 -2.26 -0.96 7.55
CA TYR A 138 -0.92 -0.46 7.85
C TYR A 138 -0.86 0.31 9.18
N ALA A 139 -1.91 1.05 9.53
CA ALA A 139 -2.00 1.71 10.83
C ALA A 139 -2.00 0.69 11.98
N ARG A 140 -2.84 -0.35 11.92
CA ARG A 140 -2.86 -1.43 12.93
C ARG A 140 -1.54 -2.18 13.02
N ALA A 141 -0.82 -2.31 11.90
CA ALA A 141 0.52 -2.88 11.87
C ALA A 141 1.61 -1.96 12.47
N GLY A 142 1.30 -0.68 12.74
CA GLY A 142 2.23 0.28 13.32
C GLY A 142 3.15 0.97 12.30
N ILE A 143 2.84 0.94 11.01
CA ILE A 143 3.59 1.67 9.99
C ILE A 143 3.48 3.18 10.25
N LEU A 144 4.62 3.83 10.51
CA LEU A 144 4.66 5.21 10.99
C LEU A 144 4.24 6.23 9.94
N GLU A 145 4.53 5.97 8.66
CA GLU A 145 4.18 6.84 7.55
C GLU A 145 3.67 6.03 6.37
N TYR A 146 2.48 6.38 5.89
CA TYR A 146 1.86 5.76 4.73
C TYR A 146 1.42 6.82 3.74
N LEU A 147 1.82 6.68 2.48
CA LEU A 147 1.53 7.60 1.40
C LEU A 147 0.63 6.93 0.36
N VAL A 148 -0.37 7.66 -0.13
CA VAL A 148 -1.17 7.26 -1.30
C VAL A 148 -1.10 8.38 -2.33
N LEU A 149 -0.38 8.15 -3.43
CA LEU A 149 -0.27 9.09 -4.55
C LEU A 149 -1.45 8.87 -5.50
N ASP A 150 -2.45 9.74 -5.41
CA ASP A 150 -3.64 9.75 -6.27
C ASP A 150 -3.31 10.43 -7.60
N VAL A 151 -3.03 9.61 -8.61
CA VAL A 151 -2.65 10.07 -9.96
C VAL A 151 -3.78 10.81 -10.66
N ALA A 152 -5.02 10.33 -10.49
CA ALA A 152 -6.20 10.91 -11.14
C ALA A 152 -6.61 12.23 -10.48
N GLY A 153 -6.60 12.29 -9.15
CA GLY A 153 -6.90 13.48 -8.36
C GLY A 153 -5.75 14.49 -8.28
N ARG A 154 -4.56 14.14 -8.78
CA ARG A 154 -3.34 14.96 -8.76
C ARG A 154 -2.99 15.48 -7.37
N GLN A 155 -2.97 14.56 -6.40
CA GLN A 155 -2.74 14.85 -4.99
C GLN A 155 -2.08 13.65 -4.30
N ILE A 156 -1.59 13.87 -3.08
CA ILE A 156 -1.08 12.79 -2.23
C ILE A 156 -1.73 12.83 -0.86
N TYR A 157 -2.12 11.67 -0.36
CA TYR A 157 -2.57 11.48 1.01
C TYR A 157 -1.37 11.04 1.84
N ARG A 158 -1.03 11.80 2.86
CA ARG A 158 0.00 11.45 3.84
C ARG A 158 -0.65 11.08 5.15
N HIS A 159 -0.42 9.86 5.60
CA HIS A 159 -0.97 9.31 6.83
C HIS A 159 0.16 9.12 7.85
N ARG A 160 -0.04 9.59 9.08
CA ARG A 160 0.89 9.48 10.20
C ARG A 160 0.14 9.20 11.50
N GLN A 161 0.87 8.92 12.57
CA GLN A 161 0.33 8.62 13.90
C GLN A 161 -0.62 7.41 13.86
N PRO A 162 -0.06 6.20 13.57
CA PRO A 162 -0.85 4.98 13.50
C PRO A 162 -1.52 4.65 14.84
N THR A 163 -2.79 4.23 14.79
CA THR A 163 -3.59 3.76 15.93
C THR A 163 -4.29 2.46 15.56
N GLN A 164 -4.98 1.82 16.51
CA GLN A 164 -5.76 0.60 16.22
C GLN A 164 -6.96 0.87 15.29
N ASP A 165 -7.45 2.11 15.25
CA ASP A 165 -8.62 2.50 14.44
C ASP A 165 -8.24 3.11 13.08
N GLY A 166 -6.95 3.37 12.84
CA GLY A 166 -6.43 4.01 11.62
C GLY A 166 -5.33 5.02 11.93
N TYR A 167 -5.08 5.94 11.01
CA TYR A 167 -4.12 7.03 11.22
C TYR A 167 -4.80 8.26 11.82
N ALA A 168 -4.23 8.80 12.91
CA ALA A 168 -4.77 9.99 13.58
C ALA A 168 -4.44 11.29 12.83
N GLU A 169 -3.40 11.31 12.00
CA GLU A 169 -3.04 12.44 11.16
C GLU A 169 -3.14 12.04 9.68
N ILE A 170 -4.02 12.72 8.95
CA ILE A 170 -4.17 12.58 7.50
C ILE A 170 -4.10 13.96 6.88
N VAL A 171 -3.12 14.18 6.00
CA VAL A 171 -2.94 15.44 5.27
C VAL A 171 -3.04 15.14 3.79
N ILE A 172 -3.85 15.90 3.08
CA ILE A 172 -3.97 15.83 1.61
C ILE A 172 -3.23 17.03 1.03
N LEU A 173 -2.24 16.76 0.18
CA LEU A 173 -1.45 17.77 -0.50
C LEU A 173 -1.75 17.74 -1.99
N SER A 174 -2.14 18.88 -2.54
CA SER A 174 -2.37 19.07 -3.98
C SER A 174 -1.04 19.07 -4.77
N GLU A 175 -1.10 18.98 -6.08
CA GLU A 175 0.08 18.97 -6.96
C GLU A 175 1.00 20.19 -6.81
N ASN A 176 0.49 21.31 -6.29
CA ASN A 176 1.25 22.54 -6.10
C ASN A 176 1.89 22.67 -4.71
N GLU A 177 1.57 21.74 -3.81
CA GLU A 177 2.11 21.74 -2.45
C GLU A 177 3.32 20.80 -2.32
N ASN A 178 4.08 21.01 -1.24
CA ASN A 178 5.30 20.23 -1.00
C ASN A 178 5.03 19.10 0.00
N LEU A 179 5.46 17.90 -0.36
CA LEU A 179 5.52 16.73 0.52
C LEU A 179 6.86 16.73 1.26
N THR A 180 6.79 16.57 2.57
CA THR A 180 7.95 16.31 3.44
C THR A 180 7.72 15.02 4.20
N LEU A 181 8.70 14.11 4.21
CA LEU A 181 8.62 12.83 4.92
C LEU A 181 8.93 12.99 6.42
N LEU A 182 8.50 12.00 7.20
CA LEU A 182 8.78 11.94 8.62
C LEU A 182 10.30 11.89 8.86
N ASN A 183 10.78 12.74 9.79
CA ASN A 183 12.19 12.86 10.15
C ASN A 183 13.12 13.26 8.97
N ARG A 184 12.58 13.95 7.97
CA ARG A 184 13.34 14.50 6.83
C ARG A 184 13.10 16.00 6.71
N SER A 185 14.09 16.70 6.19
CA SER A 185 13.99 18.15 5.86
C SER A 185 13.76 18.37 4.38
N GLU A 186 14.15 17.40 3.57
CA GLU A 186 13.99 17.44 2.13
C GLU A 186 12.52 17.37 1.76
N ASN A 187 12.13 18.13 0.76
CA ASN A 187 10.76 18.13 0.26
C ASN A 187 10.75 18.03 -1.27
N ILE A 188 9.59 17.64 -1.79
CA ILE A 188 9.32 17.59 -3.22
C ILE A 188 7.93 18.16 -3.47
N ARG A 189 7.76 18.92 -4.55
CA ARG A 189 6.43 19.31 -4.99
C ARG A 189 5.66 18.07 -5.48
N VAL A 190 4.44 17.88 -5.03
CA VAL A 190 3.62 16.70 -5.40
C VAL A 190 3.49 16.56 -6.91
N GLY A 191 3.37 17.67 -7.64
CA GLY A 191 3.31 17.67 -9.11
C GLY A 191 4.53 17.03 -9.79
N ASP A 192 5.70 17.06 -9.14
CA ASP A 192 6.93 16.48 -9.69
C ASP A 192 6.97 14.93 -9.52
N LEU A 193 6.03 14.38 -8.76
CA LEU A 193 5.77 12.93 -8.63
C LEU A 193 4.70 12.41 -9.59
N LEU A 194 4.05 13.31 -10.33
CA LEU A 194 2.92 12.98 -11.20
C LEU A 194 3.31 13.05 -12.69
N PRO A 195 2.68 12.24 -13.53
CA PRO A 195 2.83 12.38 -14.97
C PRO A 195 2.32 13.76 -15.43
N PRO A 196 2.78 14.27 -16.58
CA PRO A 196 2.23 15.49 -17.17
C PRO A 196 0.70 15.44 -17.21
N ALA A 197 0.04 16.56 -16.92
CA ALA A 197 -1.41 16.65 -17.04
C ALA A 197 -1.83 16.33 -18.49
N PRO A 198 -2.98 15.63 -18.70
CA PRO A 198 -3.52 15.47 -20.05
C PRO A 198 -3.69 16.84 -20.70
N ALA A 199 -3.37 16.93 -22.01
CA ALA A 199 -3.66 18.14 -22.76
C ALA A 199 -5.17 18.44 -22.69
N ALA A 200 -5.52 19.72 -22.50
CA ALA A 200 -6.93 20.11 -22.55
C ALA A 200 -7.52 19.63 -23.89
N PRO A 201 -8.76 19.11 -23.89
CA PRO A 201 -9.41 18.78 -25.15
C PRO A 201 -9.51 20.03 -26.03
N ALA A 202 -9.08 19.87 -27.29
CA ALA A 202 -9.12 20.94 -28.29
C ALA A 202 -10.55 21.33 -28.64
#